data_c22cd156c7007d22169c898482fd4991
#
_entry.id   c22cd156c7007d22169c898482fd4991
#
_cell.length_a   1.000
_cell.length_b   1.000
_cell.length_c   1.000
_cell.angle_alpha   90.00
_cell.angle_beta   90.00
_cell.angle_gamma   90.00
#
_symmetry.space_group_name_H-M   'P 1'
#
loop_
_entity.id
_entity.type
_entity.pdbx_description
1 polymer ?
#
loop_
_entity_poly.entity_id
_entity_poly.type
_entity_poly.pdbx_seq_one_letter_code
_entity_poly.pdbx_strand_id
1 'polypeptide(L)'
;MDEGRYEEWLSLWAADGIYWVPCNHDDIDPMREVSIIYDDRQRLGERVDRLKSGSVLAQEPRPRMRRVVSNIEVAERAAAEATVHSNFMLGIARFSHQQIWVGRSIHRLRAESGGVKIAHKKVLLINSDQEMPLLQFLI
;
A
#
# COMPACT_ATOMS: atom_id res chain seq x y z
N MET A 1 3.25 7.33 -6.45
CA MET A 1 3.21 7.33 -4.99
C MET A 1 4.21 8.34 -4.44
N ASP A 2 5.50 8.09 -4.54
CA ASP A 2 6.56 8.92 -3.95
C ASP A 2 6.60 10.36 -4.50
N GLU A 3 6.12 10.57 -5.71
CA GLU A 3 5.96 11.87 -6.37
C GLU A 3 4.57 12.51 -6.15
N GLY A 4 3.72 11.92 -5.33
CA GLY A 4 2.36 12.42 -5.06
C GLY A 4 1.33 12.23 -6.19
N ARG A 5 1.62 11.36 -7.17
CA ARG A 5 0.67 11.04 -8.26
C ARG A 5 -0.41 10.07 -7.79
N TYR A 6 -1.21 10.52 -6.82
CA TYR A 6 -2.16 9.65 -6.13
C TYR A 6 -3.35 9.24 -7.00
N GLU A 7 -3.83 10.13 -7.89
CA GLU A 7 -4.92 9.82 -8.81
C GLU A 7 -4.54 8.73 -9.82
N GLU A 8 -3.33 8.83 -10.38
CA GLU A 8 -2.82 7.82 -11.29
C GLU A 8 -2.68 6.47 -10.57
N TRP A 9 -2.16 6.48 -9.33
CA TRP A 9 -2.10 5.28 -8.51
C TRP A 9 -3.49 4.69 -8.23
N LEU A 10 -4.47 5.55 -7.89
CA LEU A 10 -5.83 5.13 -7.62
C LEU A 10 -6.50 4.55 -8.88
N SER A 11 -6.15 5.05 -10.06
CA SER A 11 -6.65 4.54 -11.34
C SER A 11 -6.16 3.12 -11.69
N LEU A 12 -5.09 2.66 -11.06
CA LEU A 12 -4.58 1.28 -11.23
C LEU A 12 -5.43 0.23 -10.52
N TRP A 13 -6.33 0.63 -9.64
CA TRP A 13 -7.14 -0.28 -8.85
C TRP A 13 -8.41 -0.70 -9.57
N ALA A 14 -8.77 -1.97 -9.43
CA ALA A 14 -10.06 -2.48 -9.82
C ALA A 14 -11.19 -1.86 -8.98
N ALA A 15 -12.42 -1.88 -9.47
CA ALA A 15 -13.58 -1.32 -8.76
C ALA A 15 -13.86 -2.03 -7.42
N ASP A 16 -13.54 -3.32 -7.34
CA ASP A 16 -13.64 -4.18 -6.16
C ASP A 16 -12.29 -4.39 -5.44
N GLY A 17 -11.32 -3.52 -5.70
CA GLY A 17 -9.97 -3.65 -5.18
C GLY A 17 -9.87 -3.48 -3.67
N ILE A 18 -9.05 -4.31 -3.03
CA ILE A 18 -8.78 -4.29 -1.58
C ILE A 18 -7.31 -4.00 -1.32
N TYR A 19 -7.05 -3.01 -0.48
CA TYR A 19 -5.73 -2.71 0.07
C TYR A 19 -5.67 -3.14 1.53
N TRP A 20 -4.75 -4.03 1.84
CA TRP A 20 -4.65 -4.65 3.15
C TRP A 20 -3.23 -4.61 3.71
N VAL A 21 -3.10 -4.14 4.94
CA VAL A 21 -1.89 -4.19 5.76
C VAL A 21 -2.30 -4.86 7.08
N PRO A 22 -2.04 -6.16 7.26
CA PRO A 22 -2.37 -6.87 8.50
C PRO A 22 -1.54 -6.35 9.68
N CYS A 23 -2.04 -6.57 10.90
CA CYS A 23 -1.36 -6.31 12.15
C CYS A 23 -0.99 -7.63 12.82
N ASN A 24 0.12 -7.68 13.54
CA ASN A 24 0.65 -8.82 14.30
C ASN A 24 1.11 -10.02 13.44
N HIS A 25 0.21 -10.64 12.69
CA HIS A 25 0.50 -11.84 11.91
C HIS A 25 0.06 -11.70 10.45
N ASP A 26 0.74 -12.44 9.58
CA ASP A 26 0.47 -12.37 8.15
C ASP A 26 -0.87 -12.99 7.75
N ASP A 27 -1.33 -14.02 8.46
CA ASP A 27 -2.49 -14.85 8.13
C ASP A 27 -3.71 -14.58 9.01
N ILE A 28 -3.87 -13.34 9.47
CA ILE A 28 -5.05 -12.92 10.23
C ILE A 28 -6.31 -12.92 9.35
N ASP A 29 -7.47 -13.11 9.99
CA ASP A 29 -8.77 -12.89 9.36
C ASP A 29 -9.13 -11.38 9.48
N PRO A 30 -9.13 -10.60 8.38
CA PRO A 30 -9.38 -9.16 8.44
C PRO A 30 -10.80 -8.80 8.90
N MET A 31 -11.73 -9.78 8.94
CA MET A 31 -13.10 -9.59 9.44
C MET A 31 -13.21 -9.82 10.95
N ARG A 32 -12.22 -10.44 11.57
CA ARG A 32 -12.21 -10.80 12.99
C ARG A 32 -11.08 -10.16 13.79
N GLU A 33 -10.01 -9.78 13.10
CA GLU A 33 -8.80 -9.28 13.72
C GLU A 33 -8.45 -7.90 13.20
N VAL A 34 -7.72 -7.13 14.01
CA VAL A 34 -7.35 -5.75 13.68
C VAL A 34 -6.34 -5.75 12.56
N SER A 35 -6.57 -4.90 11.56
CA SER A 35 -5.61 -4.57 10.52
C SER A 35 -5.12 -3.13 10.67
N ILE A 36 -3.88 -2.87 10.29
CA ILE A 36 -3.33 -1.51 10.20
C ILE A 36 -4.11 -0.73 9.13
N ILE A 37 -4.35 -1.38 7.99
CA ILE A 37 -5.20 -0.89 6.90
C ILE A 37 -6.02 -2.06 6.36
N TYR A 38 -7.31 -1.84 6.16
CA TYR A 38 -8.18 -2.70 5.37
C TYR A 38 -9.18 -1.81 4.64
N ASP A 39 -8.79 -1.38 3.46
CA ASP A 39 -9.54 -0.40 2.68
C ASP A 39 -10.03 -1.03 1.37
N ASP A 40 -11.32 -0.87 1.09
CA ASP A 40 -11.91 -1.07 -0.21
C ASP A 40 -11.61 0.12 -1.15
N ARG A 41 -12.09 0.04 -2.38
CA ARG A 41 -11.87 1.08 -3.39
C ARG A 41 -12.41 2.45 -2.99
N GLN A 42 -13.52 2.50 -2.25
CA GLN A 42 -14.10 3.76 -1.78
C GLN A 42 -13.20 4.38 -0.70
N ARG A 43 -12.83 3.62 0.33
CA ARG A 43 -11.93 4.08 1.40
C ARG A 43 -10.56 4.49 0.89
N LEU A 44 -10.05 3.81 -0.16
CA LEU A 44 -8.84 4.24 -0.86
C LEU A 44 -9.00 5.63 -1.47
N GLY A 45 -10.13 5.92 -2.10
CA GLY A 45 -10.47 7.26 -2.62
C GLY A 45 -10.44 8.31 -1.53
N GLU A 46 -11.17 8.08 -0.44
CA GLU A 46 -11.20 8.98 0.72
C GLU A 46 -9.81 9.21 1.34
N ARG A 47 -8.96 8.17 1.36
CA ARG A 47 -7.57 8.29 1.82
C ARG A 47 -6.74 9.17 0.89
N VAL A 48 -6.89 9.00 -0.41
CA VAL A 48 -6.22 9.84 -1.43
C VAL A 48 -6.68 11.30 -1.29
N ASP A 49 -7.96 11.56 -1.10
CA ASP A 49 -8.50 12.91 -0.93
C ASP A 49 -7.92 13.58 0.32
N ARG A 50 -7.80 12.85 1.43
CA ARG A 50 -7.13 13.35 2.64
C ARG A 50 -5.65 13.67 2.41
N LEU A 51 -4.92 12.83 1.66
CA LEU A 51 -3.51 13.07 1.33
C LEU A 51 -3.33 14.30 0.43
N LYS A 52 -4.31 14.64 -0.40
CA LYS A 52 -4.30 15.79 -1.32
C LYS A 52 -4.71 17.10 -0.65
N SER A 53 -5.69 17.03 0.25
CA SER A 53 -6.33 18.23 0.82
C SER A 53 -5.41 19.08 1.69
N GLY A 54 -4.23 18.57 2.07
CA GLY A 54 -3.35 19.27 3.03
C GLY A 54 -3.99 19.48 4.41
N SER A 55 -5.24 19.02 4.61
CA SER A 55 -5.98 19.21 5.87
C SER A 55 -5.43 18.38 7.02
N VAL A 56 -4.52 17.46 6.74
CA VAL A 56 -3.73 16.80 7.76
C VAL A 56 -2.54 17.69 8.09
N LEU A 57 -2.69 18.60 9.05
CA LEU A 57 -1.60 19.43 9.63
C LEU A 57 -0.33 18.60 9.91
N ALA A 58 -0.49 17.30 10.12
CA ALA A 58 0.58 16.33 10.28
C ALA A 58 1.40 16.06 9.00
N GLN A 59 1.03 16.60 7.82
CA GLN A 59 1.77 16.38 6.57
C GLN A 59 2.38 17.66 5.96
N GLU A 60 2.35 18.78 6.66
CA GLU A 60 3.07 19.98 6.25
C GLU A 60 4.38 20.14 7.03
N PRO A 61 5.56 20.22 6.39
CA PRO A 61 5.78 19.99 4.96
C PRO A 61 5.62 18.50 4.57
N ARG A 62 5.29 18.25 3.30
CA ARG A 62 5.18 16.88 2.79
C ARG A 62 6.46 16.08 3.02
N PRO A 63 6.38 14.83 3.49
CA PRO A 63 7.55 13.99 3.61
C PRO A 63 8.15 13.70 2.23
N ARG A 64 9.47 13.69 2.16
CA ARG A 64 10.19 13.21 0.99
C ARG A 64 10.30 11.69 1.09
N MET A 65 9.91 11.01 0.03
CA MET A 65 9.88 9.54 0.01
C MET A 65 10.65 9.00 -1.17
N ARG A 66 11.31 7.86 -0.99
CA ARG A 66 11.92 7.06 -2.05
C ARG A 66 11.74 5.59 -1.75
N ARG A 67 11.31 4.86 -2.78
CA ARG A 67 11.03 3.43 -2.69
C ARG A 67 11.97 2.65 -3.59
N VAL A 68 12.52 1.58 -3.02
CA VAL A 68 13.22 0.54 -3.76
C VAL A 68 12.36 -0.71 -3.75
N VAL A 69 12.13 -1.30 -4.93
CA VAL A 69 11.39 -2.56 -5.07
C VAL A 69 12.34 -3.59 -5.68
N SER A 70 12.34 -4.77 -5.12
CA SER A 70 13.22 -5.87 -5.52
C SER A 70 12.51 -7.22 -5.42
N ASN A 71 13.19 -8.27 -5.86
CA ASN A 71 12.71 -9.66 -5.79
C ASN A 71 11.28 -9.80 -6.34
N ILE A 72 11.05 -9.24 -7.52
CA ILE A 72 9.75 -9.32 -8.19
C ILE A 72 9.60 -10.73 -8.74
N GLU A 73 8.57 -11.43 -8.29
CA GLU A 73 8.28 -12.82 -8.61
C GLU A 73 6.81 -13.00 -8.97
N VAL A 74 6.54 -13.66 -10.08
CA VAL A 74 5.20 -14.12 -10.42
C VAL A 74 4.98 -15.47 -9.75
N ALA A 75 4.30 -15.47 -8.61
CA ALA A 75 4.07 -16.67 -7.80
C ALA A 75 3.00 -17.59 -8.42
N GLU A 76 1.95 -16.97 -8.97
CA GLU A 76 0.84 -17.69 -9.60
C GLU A 76 0.39 -16.96 -10.86
N ARG A 77 -0.07 -17.74 -11.86
CA ARG A 77 -0.61 -17.18 -13.09
C ARG A 77 -1.80 -18.01 -13.57
N ALA A 78 -2.90 -17.30 -13.83
CA ALA A 78 -4.10 -17.82 -14.48
C ALA A 78 -4.39 -17.01 -15.77
N ALA A 79 -5.42 -17.38 -16.52
CA ALA A 79 -5.73 -16.74 -17.81
C ALA A 79 -5.95 -15.22 -17.69
N ALA A 80 -6.61 -14.76 -16.62
CA ALA A 80 -6.97 -13.36 -16.41
C ALA A 80 -6.36 -12.73 -15.15
N GLU A 81 -5.70 -13.50 -14.29
CA GLU A 81 -5.13 -13.03 -13.03
C GLU A 81 -3.68 -13.52 -12.86
N ALA A 82 -2.92 -12.74 -12.11
CA ALA A 82 -1.58 -13.13 -11.66
C ALA A 82 -1.34 -12.65 -10.24
N THR A 83 -0.69 -13.48 -9.42
CA THR A 83 -0.19 -13.09 -8.10
C THR A 83 1.30 -12.76 -8.22
N VAL A 84 1.65 -11.54 -7.87
CA VAL A 84 3.03 -11.03 -7.94
C VAL A 84 3.49 -10.65 -6.55
N HIS A 85 4.61 -11.21 -6.15
CA HIS A 85 5.32 -10.88 -4.92
C HIS A 85 6.47 -9.91 -5.21
N SER A 86 6.77 -9.02 -4.28
CA SER A 86 7.97 -8.19 -4.32
C SER A 86 8.34 -7.75 -2.92
N ASN A 87 9.63 -7.51 -2.70
CA ASN A 87 10.10 -6.87 -1.49
C ASN A 87 10.24 -5.37 -1.73
N PHE A 88 10.05 -4.58 -0.68
CA PHE A 88 10.27 -3.14 -0.77
C PHE A 88 11.02 -2.60 0.44
N MET A 89 11.72 -1.52 0.20
CA MET A 89 12.25 -0.62 1.21
C MET A 89 11.80 0.80 0.88
N LEU A 90 11.16 1.47 1.82
CA LEU A 90 10.67 2.84 1.67
C LEU A 90 11.38 3.74 2.69
N GLY A 91 12.23 4.62 2.18
CA GLY A 91 12.83 5.69 2.97
C GLY A 91 11.92 6.92 3.00
N ILE A 92 11.69 7.47 4.18
CA ILE A 92 10.88 8.66 4.42
C ILE A 92 11.71 9.64 5.23
N ALA A 93 11.79 10.88 4.76
CA ALA A 93 12.46 11.97 5.48
C ALA A 93 11.50 13.13 5.67
N ARG A 94 11.36 13.60 6.91
CA ARG A 94 10.57 14.76 7.28
C ARG A 94 11.24 15.50 8.43
N PHE A 95 11.44 16.80 8.28
CA PHE A 95 12.26 17.61 9.20
C PHE A 95 13.65 16.97 9.38
N SER A 96 14.08 16.75 10.62
CA SER A 96 15.33 16.07 10.97
C SER A 96 15.17 14.55 11.16
N HIS A 97 13.98 14.00 10.98
CA HIS A 97 13.70 12.59 11.20
C HIS A 97 13.68 11.81 9.89
N GLN A 98 14.32 10.64 9.92
CA GLN A 98 14.25 9.66 8.86
C GLN A 98 13.65 8.35 9.40
N GLN A 99 12.84 7.71 8.59
CA GLN A 99 12.24 6.41 8.87
C GLN A 99 12.46 5.50 7.67
N ILE A 100 12.65 4.23 7.94
CA ILE A 100 12.75 3.19 6.91
C ILE A 100 11.66 2.17 7.19
N TRP A 101 10.86 1.89 6.17
CA TRP A 101 9.81 0.88 6.20
C TRP A 101 10.20 -0.23 5.24
N VAL A 102 10.19 -1.46 5.73
CA VAL A 102 10.61 -2.64 4.97
C VAL A 102 9.49 -3.67 5.02
N GLY A 103 9.26 -4.34 3.91
CA GLY A 103 8.25 -5.37 3.86
C GLY A 103 8.18 -6.07 2.51
N ARG A 104 7.16 -6.92 2.40
CA ARG A 104 6.78 -7.65 1.20
C ARG A 104 5.43 -7.15 0.72
N SER A 105 5.30 -6.95 -0.58
CA SER A 105 4.01 -6.67 -1.23
C SER A 105 3.56 -7.90 -2.01
N ILE A 106 2.30 -8.26 -1.86
CA ILE A 106 1.62 -9.31 -2.61
C ILE A 106 0.51 -8.62 -3.38
N HIS A 107 0.61 -8.62 -4.71
CA HIS A 107 -0.38 -8.04 -5.60
C HIS A 107 -1.12 -9.16 -6.33
N ARG A 108 -2.44 -9.17 -6.26
CA ARG A 108 -3.27 -9.90 -7.22
C ARG A 108 -3.69 -8.93 -8.30
N LEU A 109 -3.15 -9.17 -9.48
CA LEU A 109 -3.38 -8.36 -10.67
C LEU A 109 -4.41 -9.05 -11.56
N ARG A 110 -5.32 -8.29 -12.14
CA ARG A 110 -6.38 -8.78 -13.02
C ARG A 110 -6.37 -8.03 -14.35
N ALA A 111 -6.46 -8.79 -15.45
CA ALA A 111 -6.64 -8.21 -16.77
C ALA A 111 -8.10 -7.75 -16.94
N GLU A 112 -8.30 -6.49 -17.30
CA GLU A 112 -9.59 -5.87 -17.61
C GLU A 112 -9.52 -5.17 -18.96
N SER A 113 -10.67 -4.74 -19.51
CA SER A 113 -10.74 -4.07 -20.83
C SER A 113 -9.88 -2.82 -20.95
N GLY A 114 -9.57 -2.16 -19.83
CA GLY A 114 -8.72 -0.97 -19.75
C GLY A 114 -7.24 -1.25 -19.40
N GLY A 115 -6.81 -2.51 -19.38
CA GLY A 115 -5.45 -2.92 -19.00
C GLY A 115 -5.40 -3.74 -17.72
N VAL A 116 -4.23 -3.80 -17.08
CA VAL A 116 -4.05 -4.55 -15.84
C VAL A 116 -4.46 -3.68 -14.64
N LYS A 117 -5.28 -4.23 -13.75
CA LYS A 117 -5.74 -3.59 -12.52
C LYS A 117 -5.29 -4.36 -11.28
N ILE A 118 -5.13 -3.64 -10.17
CA ILE A 118 -4.87 -4.22 -8.85
C ILE A 118 -6.21 -4.64 -8.24
N ALA A 119 -6.47 -5.93 -8.19
CA ALA A 119 -7.64 -6.50 -7.52
C ALA A 119 -7.42 -6.65 -6.01
N HIS A 120 -6.17 -6.91 -5.59
CA HIS A 120 -5.82 -7.00 -4.18
C HIS A 120 -4.36 -6.62 -3.99
N LYS A 121 -4.06 -5.86 -2.97
CA LYS A 121 -2.70 -5.61 -2.51
C LYS A 121 -2.63 -5.88 -1.01
N LYS A 122 -1.80 -6.86 -0.63
CA LYS A 122 -1.45 -7.15 0.77
C LYS A 122 -0.01 -6.70 1.01
N VAL A 123 0.21 -5.97 2.10
CA VAL A 123 1.54 -5.51 2.49
C VAL A 123 1.90 -6.10 3.84
N LEU A 124 2.96 -6.86 3.89
CA LEU A 124 3.49 -7.50 5.08
C LEU A 124 4.71 -6.70 5.55
N LEU A 125 4.56 -6.00 6.66
CA LEU A 125 5.65 -5.26 7.29
C LEU A 125 6.47 -6.18 8.19
N ILE A 126 7.79 -6.02 8.19
CA ILE A 126 8.70 -6.86 9.00
C ILE A 126 8.53 -6.66 10.52
N ASN A 127 7.84 -5.59 10.92
CA ASN A 127 7.62 -5.21 12.31
C ASN A 127 6.12 -4.99 12.63
N SER A 128 5.24 -5.72 11.95
CA SER A 128 3.78 -5.59 12.12
C SER A 128 3.27 -5.98 13.53
N ASP A 129 4.10 -6.68 14.30
CA ASP A 129 3.87 -7.14 15.68
C ASP A 129 4.47 -6.20 16.74
N GLN A 130 5.06 -5.08 16.33
CA GLN A 130 5.74 -4.14 17.22
C GLN A 130 5.05 -2.77 17.22
N GLU A 131 5.42 -1.94 18.19
CA GLU A 131 5.00 -0.55 18.21
C GLU A 131 5.52 0.18 16.95
N MET A 132 4.61 0.76 16.17
CA MET A 132 4.92 1.44 14.93
C MET A 132 4.49 2.90 14.98
N PRO A 133 5.24 3.79 14.32
CA PRO A 133 4.77 5.15 14.06
C PRO A 133 3.46 5.14 13.24
N LEU A 134 2.66 6.18 13.40
CA LEU A 134 1.42 6.32 12.63
C LEU A 134 1.70 6.30 11.13
N LEU A 135 1.04 5.40 10.41
CA LEU A 135 1.14 5.26 8.96
C LEU A 135 0.32 6.36 8.25
N GLN A 136 0.96 7.48 7.95
CA GLN A 136 0.35 8.66 7.34
C GLN A 136 0.51 8.74 5.81
N PHE A 137 0.99 7.68 5.18
CA PHE A 137 1.29 7.59 3.75
C PHE A 137 0.84 6.24 3.21
N LEU A 138 0.96 6.04 1.91
CA LEU A 138 0.65 4.77 1.25
C LEU A 138 1.93 3.98 1.02
N ILE A 139 1.92 2.70 1.40
CA ILE A 139 3.00 1.75 1.18
C ILE A 139 2.80 1.01 -0.13
#